data_c9f3b91a10cb75a202ec9af8f3be7cc3
#
_entry.id   c9f3b91a10cb75a202ec9af8f3be7cc3
#
_cell.length_a   1.000
_cell.length_b   1.000
_cell.length_c   1.000
_cell.angle_alpha   90.00
_cell.angle_beta   90.00
_cell.angle_gamma   90.00
#
_symmetry.space_group_name_H-M   'P 1'
#
loop_
_entity.id
_entity.type
_entity.pdbx_description
1 polymer ?
#
loop_
_entity_poly.entity_id
_entity_poly.type
_entity_poly.pdbx_seq_one_letter_code
_entity_poly.pdbx_strand_id
1 'polypeptide(L)'
;MQSPRPSLSDMERAIVAIINVFHKYSGNKSKLKKAELKHLINNEMSQFIMKIEENDTLDRLFADLDQNGDLEIDFQEFISLIAMVTSECHDLIPL
;
A
#
# COMPACT_ATOMS: atom_id res chain seq x y z
N MET A 1 10.05 -27.53 -18.07
CA MET A 1 11.19 -27.47 -17.22
C MET A 1 11.11 -26.34 -16.23
N GLN A 2 11.67 -26.57 -15.15
CA GLN A 2 11.70 -25.67 -14.05
C GLN A 2 12.65 -24.49 -14.26
N SER A 3 12.22 -23.33 -13.87
CA SER A 3 13.11 -22.20 -13.85
C SER A 3 14.30 -22.50 -12.91
N PRO A 4 15.51 -22.03 -13.24
CA PRO A 4 16.63 -22.21 -12.33
C PRO A 4 16.44 -21.44 -11.02
N ARG A 5 15.54 -20.46 -10.99
CA ARG A 5 15.27 -19.74 -9.76
C ARG A 5 14.30 -20.54 -8.90
N PRO A 6 14.49 -20.53 -7.57
CA PRO A 6 13.52 -21.16 -6.71
C PRO A 6 12.17 -20.47 -6.81
N SER A 7 11.12 -21.23 -6.62
CA SER A 7 9.77 -20.66 -6.57
C SER A 7 9.63 -19.82 -5.30
N LEU A 8 9.02 -18.66 -5.45
CA LEU A 8 8.76 -17.81 -4.31
C LEU A 8 7.61 -18.38 -3.48
N SER A 9 7.69 -18.25 -2.18
CA SER A 9 6.59 -18.59 -1.31
C SER A 9 5.46 -17.56 -1.48
N ASP A 10 4.30 -17.86 -0.92
CA ASP A 10 3.18 -16.93 -0.97
C ASP A 10 3.53 -15.60 -0.32
N MET A 11 4.22 -15.63 0.79
CA MET A 11 4.66 -14.42 1.48
C MET A 11 5.63 -13.62 0.62
N GLU A 12 6.57 -14.29 0.00
CA GLU A 12 7.55 -13.62 -0.85
C GLU A 12 6.89 -12.98 -2.07
N ARG A 13 5.92 -13.67 -2.65
CA ARG A 13 5.15 -13.09 -3.76
C ARG A 13 4.38 -11.87 -3.32
N ALA A 14 3.82 -11.92 -2.12
CA ALA A 14 3.09 -10.79 -1.59
C ALA A 14 4.02 -9.57 -1.40
N ILE A 15 5.22 -9.80 -0.90
CA ILE A 15 6.21 -8.73 -0.73
C ILE A 15 6.57 -8.12 -2.07
N VAL A 16 6.84 -8.96 -3.07
CA VAL A 16 7.15 -8.46 -4.43
C VAL A 16 5.98 -7.66 -4.99
N ALA A 17 4.76 -8.14 -4.78
CA ALA A 17 3.57 -7.43 -5.25
C ALA A 17 3.45 -6.05 -4.61
N ILE A 18 3.71 -5.96 -3.31
CA ILE A 18 3.66 -4.70 -2.59
C ILE A 18 4.68 -3.72 -3.16
N ILE A 19 5.90 -4.18 -3.39
CA ILE A 19 6.96 -3.35 -3.95
C ILE A 19 6.57 -2.85 -5.35
N ASN A 20 6.04 -3.74 -6.18
CA ASN A 20 5.65 -3.38 -7.53
C ASN A 20 4.50 -2.38 -7.55
N VAL A 21 3.53 -2.55 -6.66
CA VAL A 21 2.41 -1.61 -6.56
C VAL A 21 2.91 -0.23 -6.16
N PHE A 22 3.80 -0.17 -5.17
CA PHE A 22 4.35 1.11 -4.75
C PHE A 22 5.00 1.85 -5.92
N HIS A 23 5.87 1.15 -6.66
CA HIS A 23 6.58 1.77 -7.77
C HIS A 23 5.66 2.10 -8.94
N LYS A 24 4.61 1.33 -9.13
CA LYS A 24 3.63 1.60 -10.19
C LYS A 24 2.99 2.98 -9.99
N TYR A 25 2.66 3.32 -8.75
CA TYR A 25 1.97 4.58 -8.46
C TYR A 25 2.92 5.72 -8.14
N SER A 26 4.12 5.43 -7.68
CA SER A 26 5.12 6.47 -7.44
C SER A 26 5.88 6.90 -8.70
N GLY A 27 5.73 6.14 -9.79
CA GLY A 27 6.49 6.39 -11.00
C GLY A 27 7.96 6.09 -10.82
N ASN A 28 8.28 5.04 -10.07
CA ASN A 28 9.64 4.60 -9.75
C ASN A 28 10.40 5.58 -8.84
N LYS A 29 9.68 6.46 -8.20
CA LYS A 29 10.27 7.32 -7.17
C LYS A 29 10.26 6.60 -5.83
N SER A 30 11.02 7.12 -4.88
CA SER A 30 11.11 6.52 -3.55
C SER A 30 9.97 6.95 -2.64
N LYS A 31 9.08 7.82 -3.08
CA LYS A 31 7.99 8.35 -2.27
C LYS A 31 6.71 8.48 -3.09
N LEU A 32 5.58 8.39 -2.39
CA LEU A 32 4.26 8.60 -2.98
C LEU A 32 3.73 9.95 -2.55
N LYS A 33 3.22 10.70 -3.51
CA LYS A 33 2.47 11.90 -3.21
C LYS A 33 1.05 11.54 -2.79
N LYS A 34 0.37 12.49 -2.16
CA LYS A 34 -0.99 12.28 -1.67
C LYS A 34 -1.94 11.81 -2.77
N ALA A 35 -1.89 12.44 -3.95
CA ALA A 35 -2.75 12.04 -5.06
C ALA A 35 -2.41 10.64 -5.55
N GLU A 36 -1.13 10.30 -5.56
CA GLU A 36 -0.68 8.97 -5.96
C GLU A 36 -1.17 7.91 -4.98
N LEU A 37 -1.11 8.20 -3.70
CA LEU A 37 -1.63 7.29 -2.68
C LEU A 37 -3.14 7.09 -2.84
N LYS A 38 -3.87 8.15 -3.15
CA LYS A 38 -5.31 8.05 -3.38
C LYS A 38 -5.61 7.10 -4.53
N HIS A 39 -4.90 7.24 -5.63
CA HIS A 39 -5.08 6.35 -6.78
C HIS A 39 -4.76 4.91 -6.43
N LEU A 40 -3.68 4.71 -5.68
CA LEU A 40 -3.27 3.37 -5.26
C LEU A 40 -4.37 2.70 -4.42
N ILE A 41 -4.86 3.39 -3.42
CA ILE A 41 -5.88 2.84 -2.52
C ILE A 41 -7.15 2.53 -3.29
N ASN A 42 -7.61 3.45 -4.13
CA ASN A 42 -8.86 3.27 -4.84
C ASN A 42 -8.80 2.15 -5.88
N ASN A 43 -7.62 1.89 -6.42
CA ASN A 43 -7.46 0.89 -7.47
C ASN A 43 -7.02 -0.48 -6.95
N GLU A 44 -6.18 -0.49 -5.91
CA GLU A 44 -5.57 -1.73 -5.45
C GLU A 44 -6.20 -2.28 -4.19
N MET A 45 -6.87 -1.46 -3.43
CA MET A 45 -7.43 -1.87 -2.14
C MET A 45 -8.93 -1.64 -2.05
N SER A 46 -9.63 -1.56 -3.18
CA SER A 46 -11.05 -1.25 -3.20
C SER A 46 -11.91 -2.34 -2.57
N GLN A 47 -11.37 -3.56 -2.41
CA GLN A 47 -12.10 -4.64 -1.76
C GLN A 47 -12.01 -4.58 -0.23
N PHE A 48 -10.95 -4.00 0.29
CA PHE A 48 -10.70 -3.95 1.73
C PHE A 48 -10.96 -2.58 2.33
N ILE A 49 -10.76 -1.54 1.54
CA ILE A 49 -11.01 -0.17 1.97
C ILE A 49 -12.04 0.42 1.02
N MET A 50 -13.11 1.01 1.56
CA MET A 50 -14.07 1.72 0.74
C MET A 50 -13.34 2.84 0.02
N LYS A 51 -13.76 3.10 -1.22
CA LYS A 51 -13.12 4.13 -2.01
C LYS A 51 -13.06 5.44 -1.23
N ILE A 52 -11.90 6.06 -1.28
CA ILE A 52 -11.71 7.36 -0.64
C ILE A 52 -12.22 8.42 -1.60
N GLU A 53 -13.39 8.94 -1.31
CA GLU A 53 -13.99 10.00 -2.14
C GLU A 53 -13.88 11.35 -1.46
N GLU A 54 -13.83 11.34 -0.13
CA GLU A 54 -13.71 12.56 0.63
C GLU A 54 -12.25 12.87 0.93
N ASN A 55 -11.86 14.11 0.66
CA ASN A 55 -10.50 14.54 0.90
C ASN A 55 -10.12 14.49 2.38
N ASP A 56 -11.09 14.70 3.27
CA ASP A 56 -10.84 14.71 4.70
C ASP A 56 -10.30 13.37 5.18
N THR A 57 -10.88 12.27 4.71
CA THR A 57 -10.42 10.94 5.08
C THR A 57 -8.98 10.71 4.62
N LEU A 58 -8.70 11.11 3.37
CA LEU A 58 -7.36 10.98 2.84
C LEU A 58 -6.37 11.87 3.58
N ASP A 59 -6.79 13.09 3.93
CA ASP A 59 -5.94 14.02 4.68
C ASP A 59 -5.55 13.42 6.03
N ARG A 60 -6.50 12.82 6.74
CA ARG A 60 -6.21 12.18 8.03
C ARG A 60 -5.27 11.00 7.87
N LEU A 61 -5.56 10.16 6.89
CA LEU A 61 -4.72 8.98 6.63
C LEU A 61 -3.31 9.42 6.27
N PHE A 62 -3.20 10.40 5.39
CA PHE A 62 -1.89 10.90 4.95
C PHE A 62 -1.13 11.53 6.12
N ALA A 63 -1.82 12.31 6.95
CA ALA A 63 -1.18 12.93 8.12
C ALA A 63 -0.66 11.89 9.10
N ASP A 64 -1.41 10.80 9.29
CA ASP A 64 -1.00 9.72 10.18
C ASP A 64 0.22 8.99 9.64
N LEU A 65 0.34 8.88 8.32
CA LEU A 65 1.44 8.15 7.70
C LEU A 65 2.66 9.02 7.46
N ASP A 66 2.47 10.30 7.19
CA ASP A 66 3.56 11.21 6.85
C ASP A 66 4.25 11.69 8.12
N GLN A 67 5.17 10.88 8.61
CA GLN A 67 5.87 11.17 9.86
C GLN A 67 6.93 12.26 9.70
N ASN A 68 7.40 12.46 8.48
CA ASN A 68 8.43 13.44 8.20
C ASN A 68 7.88 14.83 7.87
N GLY A 69 6.59 14.92 7.61
CA GLY A 69 5.95 16.19 7.30
C GLY A 69 6.32 16.75 5.93
N ASP A 70 6.81 15.91 5.02
CA ASP A 70 7.24 16.35 3.70
C ASP A 70 6.12 16.26 2.64
N LEU A 71 4.91 15.90 3.07
CA LEU A 71 3.73 15.76 2.21
C LEU A 71 3.86 14.64 1.19
N GLU A 72 4.76 13.69 1.46
CA GLU A 72 4.92 12.47 0.70
C GLU A 72 5.17 11.34 1.67
N ILE A 73 4.79 10.11 1.31
CA ILE A 73 5.09 8.95 2.14
C ILE A 73 6.15 8.10 1.46
N ASP A 74 7.12 7.64 2.24
CA ASP A 74 8.14 6.75 1.73
C ASP A 74 7.64 5.30 1.80
N PHE A 75 8.48 4.38 1.34
CA PHE A 75 8.09 2.98 1.31
C PHE A 75 7.80 2.42 2.70
N GLN A 76 8.57 2.81 3.70
CA GLN A 76 8.36 2.33 5.07
C GLN A 76 7.03 2.82 5.62
N GLU A 77 6.68 4.06 5.35
CA GLU A 77 5.38 4.61 5.75
C GLU A 77 4.25 3.90 5.01
N PHE A 78 4.47 3.58 3.73
CA PHE A 78 3.51 2.80 2.96
C PHE A 78 3.31 1.41 3.58
N ILE A 79 4.37 0.76 4.02
CA ILE A 79 4.25 -0.54 4.69
C ILE A 79 3.44 -0.42 5.98
N SER A 80 3.57 0.69 6.69
CA SER A 80 2.75 0.94 7.87
C SER A 80 1.26 0.96 7.52
N LEU A 81 0.91 1.57 6.39
CA LEU A 81 -0.47 1.54 5.91
C LEU A 81 -0.92 0.11 5.61
N ILE A 82 -0.09 -0.65 4.92
CA ILE A 82 -0.41 -2.04 4.60
C ILE A 82 -0.61 -2.86 5.87
N ALA A 83 0.22 -2.62 6.87
CA ALA A 83 0.09 -3.32 8.16
C ALA A 83 -1.25 -3.00 8.82
N MET A 84 -1.67 -1.74 8.80
CA MET A 84 -2.96 -1.35 9.35
C MET A 84 -4.12 -2.02 8.61
N VAL A 85 -4.08 -1.99 7.30
CA VAL A 85 -5.12 -2.62 6.47
C VAL A 85 -5.15 -4.12 6.70
N THR A 86 -3.99 -4.74 6.74
CA THR A 86 -3.89 -6.19 6.95
C THR A 86 -4.46 -6.59 8.30
N SER A 87 -4.16 -5.82 9.33
CA SER A 87 -4.66 -6.08 10.67
C SER A 87 -6.18 -6.02 10.72
N GLU A 88 -6.76 -4.99 10.08
CA GLU A 88 -8.22 -4.87 10.04
C GLU A 88 -8.85 -6.00 9.24
N CYS A 89 -8.26 -6.35 8.11
CA CYS A 89 -8.77 -7.43 7.28
C CYS A 89 -8.69 -8.78 7.99
N HIS A 90 -7.68 -8.98 8.81
CA HIS A 90 -7.53 -10.21 9.58
C HIS A 90 -8.73 -10.42 10.50
N ASP A 91 -9.24 -9.35 11.09
CA ASP A 91 -10.40 -9.43 11.96
C ASP A 91 -11.69 -9.71 11.20
N LEU A 92 -11.74 -9.31 9.93
CA LEU A 92 -12.95 -9.44 9.11
C LEU A 92 -13.02 -10.75 8.33
N ILE A 93 -11.87 -11.34 8.03
CA ILE A 93 -11.82 -12.59 7.26
C ILE A 93 -11.83 -13.77 8.19
N PRO A 94 -12.85 -14.64 8.09
CA PRO A 94 -12.88 -15.86 8.92
C PRO A 94 -11.84 -16.85 8.38
N LEU A 95 -10.99 -17.30 9.25
CA LEU A 95 -9.95 -18.26 8.91
C LEU A 95 -10.17 -19.61 9.58
#